data_97b7d1a85863476dbb814e01d42d2aa0
#
_entry.id   97b7d1a85863476dbb814e01d42d2aa0
#
_cell.length_a   1.000
_cell.length_b   1.000
_cell.length_c   1.000
_cell.angle_alpha   90.00
_cell.angle_beta   90.00
_cell.angle_gamma   90.00
#
_symmetry.space_group_name_H-M   'P 1'
#
loop_
_entity.id
_entity.type
_entity.pdbx_description
1 polymer ?
#
loop_
_entity_poly.entity_id
_entity_poly.type
_entity_poly.pdbx_seq_one_letter_code
_entity_poly.pdbx_strand_id
1 'polypeptide(L)'
;SVAIFALIWEFAARSGFNFAFPTFTATMAALWSMIADGSMGAAYLRTMEPLVIGLTISLTVGISAGVAMGLRQTVEWITLPVFIVMQAAPMAALIPLVTFVHGIGLTSKVLAVVMLSMPVVAMNSYKAVRNVPSSMVAMCASYAGVRH
;
A
#
# COMPACT_ATOMS: atom_id res chain seq x y z
N SER A 1 -11.70 -0.48 -28.94
CA SER A 1 -10.86 -1.23 -27.97
C SER A 1 -11.64 -1.67 -26.73
N VAL A 2 -12.27 -0.77 -25.96
CA VAL A 2 -13.03 -1.13 -24.74
C VAL A 2 -14.27 -1.95 -25.09
N ALA A 3 -14.98 -1.59 -26.17
CA ALA A 3 -16.16 -2.32 -26.64
C ALA A 3 -15.82 -3.77 -27.03
N ILE A 4 -14.69 -3.99 -27.70
CA ILE A 4 -14.25 -5.34 -28.08
C ILE A 4 -13.96 -6.18 -26.83
N PHE A 5 -13.29 -5.59 -25.82
CA PHE A 5 -13.03 -6.27 -24.54
C PHE A 5 -14.34 -6.62 -23.82
N ALA A 6 -15.30 -5.69 -23.76
CA ALA A 6 -16.60 -5.93 -23.16
C ALA A 6 -17.38 -7.07 -23.86
N LEU A 7 -17.32 -7.13 -25.20
CA LEU A 7 -17.94 -8.20 -25.97
C LEU A 7 -17.28 -9.55 -25.74
N ILE A 8 -15.95 -9.60 -25.71
CA ILE A 8 -15.20 -10.83 -25.40
C ILE A 8 -15.54 -11.32 -23.99
N TRP A 9 -15.58 -10.42 -22.99
CA TRP A 9 -15.96 -10.76 -21.61
C TRP A 9 -17.39 -11.30 -21.55
N GLU A 10 -18.35 -10.59 -22.17
CA GLU A 10 -19.76 -11.01 -22.21
C GLU A 10 -19.91 -12.41 -22.82
N PHE A 11 -19.24 -12.66 -23.96
CA PHE A 11 -19.27 -13.94 -24.64
C PHE A 11 -18.62 -15.06 -23.81
N ALA A 12 -17.44 -14.80 -23.22
CA ALA A 12 -16.74 -15.75 -22.36
C ALA A 12 -17.56 -16.13 -21.12
N ALA A 13 -18.23 -15.15 -20.49
CA ALA A 13 -19.09 -15.40 -19.35
C ALA A 13 -20.34 -16.21 -19.70
N ARG A 14 -20.94 -15.98 -20.88
CA ARG A 14 -22.10 -16.74 -21.37
C ARG A 14 -21.77 -18.15 -21.86
N SER A 15 -20.52 -18.41 -22.24
CA SER A 15 -20.10 -19.73 -22.72
C SER A 15 -19.99 -20.81 -21.62
N GLY A 16 -20.35 -20.46 -20.37
CA GLY A 16 -20.46 -21.43 -19.27
C GLY A 16 -19.14 -21.89 -18.66
N PHE A 17 -18.05 -21.19 -18.94
CA PHE A 17 -16.71 -21.57 -18.49
C PHE A 17 -16.53 -21.57 -16.96
N ASN A 18 -17.36 -20.80 -16.22
CA ASN A 18 -17.33 -20.82 -14.76
C ASN A 18 -18.57 -20.13 -14.18
N PHE A 19 -19.27 -20.79 -13.26
CA PHE A 19 -20.46 -20.27 -12.58
C PHE A 19 -20.16 -19.03 -11.73
N ALA A 20 -18.90 -18.82 -11.40
CA ALA A 20 -18.43 -17.70 -10.58
C ALA A 20 -18.08 -16.42 -11.41
N PHE A 21 -18.18 -16.46 -12.76
CA PHE A 21 -17.77 -15.34 -13.61
C PHE A 21 -19.00 -14.59 -14.14
N PRO A 22 -19.36 -13.42 -13.56
CA PRO A 22 -20.54 -12.67 -13.99
C PRO A 22 -20.34 -12.08 -15.39
N THR A 23 -21.45 -11.90 -16.11
CA THR A 23 -21.43 -11.22 -17.43
C THR A 23 -21.09 -9.74 -17.25
N PHE A 24 -20.53 -9.11 -18.29
CA PHE A 24 -20.25 -7.68 -18.30
C PHE A 24 -21.53 -6.86 -18.04
N THR A 25 -22.64 -7.22 -18.69
CA THR A 25 -23.93 -6.55 -18.51
C THR A 25 -24.45 -6.66 -17.08
N ALA A 26 -24.35 -7.82 -16.45
CA ALA A 26 -24.75 -8.02 -15.04
C ALA A 26 -23.87 -7.18 -14.08
N THR A 27 -22.58 -7.12 -14.34
CA THR A 27 -21.65 -6.29 -13.54
C THR A 27 -21.96 -4.80 -13.66
N MET A 28 -22.28 -4.31 -14.86
CA MET A 28 -22.66 -2.92 -15.07
C MET A 28 -24.03 -2.60 -14.43
N ALA A 29 -24.99 -3.51 -14.50
CA ALA A 29 -26.27 -3.35 -13.83
C ALA A 29 -26.13 -3.32 -12.31
N ALA A 30 -25.30 -4.20 -11.73
CA ALA A 30 -25.01 -4.20 -10.30
C ALA A 30 -24.27 -2.90 -9.87
N LEU A 31 -23.32 -2.43 -10.66
CA LEU A 31 -22.63 -1.15 -10.40
C LEU A 31 -23.63 0.01 -10.40
N TRP A 32 -24.52 0.05 -11.38
CA TRP A 32 -25.54 1.09 -11.46
C TRP A 32 -26.49 1.06 -10.27
N SER A 33 -26.94 -0.11 -9.85
CA SER A 33 -27.81 -0.24 -8.66
C SER A 33 -27.11 0.22 -7.39
N MET A 34 -25.81 -0.12 -7.21
CA MET A 34 -25.01 0.33 -6.06
C MET A 34 -24.79 1.85 -6.02
N ILE A 35 -24.71 2.48 -7.19
CA ILE A 35 -24.64 3.95 -7.28
C ILE A 35 -26.01 4.57 -6.95
N ALA A 36 -27.09 4.01 -7.50
CA ALA A 36 -28.44 4.53 -7.34
C ALA A 36 -28.98 4.43 -5.92
N ASP A 37 -28.66 3.35 -5.21
CA ASP A 37 -29.08 3.12 -3.82
C ASP A 37 -28.11 3.73 -2.77
N GLY A 38 -26.98 4.31 -3.22
CA GLY A 38 -25.98 4.92 -2.35
C GLY A 38 -25.09 3.96 -1.58
N SER A 39 -25.25 2.65 -1.75
CA SER A 39 -24.46 1.62 -1.04
C SER A 39 -22.98 1.70 -1.39
N MET A 40 -22.65 2.10 -2.62
CA MET A 40 -21.28 2.32 -3.07
C MET A 40 -20.56 3.39 -2.24
N GLY A 41 -21.23 4.50 -1.91
CA GLY A 41 -20.66 5.56 -1.08
C GLY A 41 -20.35 5.06 0.33
N ALA A 42 -21.26 4.31 0.93
CA ALA A 42 -21.05 3.72 2.25
C ALA A 42 -19.92 2.67 2.24
N ALA A 43 -19.82 1.84 1.21
CA ALA A 43 -18.72 0.88 1.04
C ALA A 43 -17.37 1.58 0.86
N TYR A 44 -17.34 2.68 0.10
CA TYR A 44 -16.15 3.50 -0.10
C TYR A 44 -15.64 4.07 1.24
N LEU A 45 -16.50 4.68 2.03
CA LEU A 45 -16.12 5.23 3.34
C LEU A 45 -15.57 4.15 4.28
N ARG A 46 -16.19 2.96 4.31
CA ARG A 46 -15.72 1.82 5.12
C ARG A 46 -14.35 1.30 4.68
N THR A 47 -13.94 1.57 3.44
CA THR A 47 -12.61 1.21 2.91
C THR A 47 -11.60 2.33 3.14
N MET A 48 -12.04 3.59 3.03
CA MET A 48 -11.16 4.74 3.22
C MET A 48 -10.71 4.93 4.66
N GLU A 49 -11.58 4.65 5.63
CA GLU A 49 -11.26 4.77 7.05
C GLU A 49 -10.00 3.96 7.45
N PRO A 50 -9.94 2.62 7.29
CA PRO A 50 -8.74 1.85 7.63
C PRO A 50 -7.54 2.21 6.76
N LEU A 51 -7.76 2.61 5.49
CA LEU A 51 -6.70 3.01 4.59
C LEU A 51 -6.00 4.28 5.07
N VAL A 52 -6.77 5.33 5.40
CA VAL A 52 -6.21 6.59 5.89
C VAL A 52 -5.47 6.40 7.20
N ILE A 53 -6.05 5.67 8.15
CA ILE A 53 -5.40 5.38 9.43
C ILE A 53 -4.10 4.60 9.21
N GLY A 54 -4.15 3.51 8.45
CA GLY A 54 -2.99 2.66 8.20
C GLY A 54 -1.88 3.37 7.43
N LEU A 55 -2.22 4.18 6.42
CA LEU A 55 -1.25 5.00 5.69
C LEU A 55 -0.64 6.08 6.58
N THR A 56 -1.41 6.75 7.43
CA THR A 56 -0.88 7.76 8.35
C THR A 56 0.16 7.13 9.29
N ILE A 57 -0.14 5.97 9.86
CA ILE A 57 0.81 5.23 10.70
C ILE A 57 2.05 4.84 9.89
N SER A 58 1.85 4.29 8.69
CA SER A 58 2.95 3.83 7.82
C SER A 58 3.85 4.98 7.35
N LEU A 59 3.27 6.13 7.04
CA LEU A 59 4.04 7.32 6.64
C LEU A 59 4.83 7.87 7.82
N THR A 60 4.20 8.06 8.98
CA THR A 60 4.89 8.62 10.15
C THR A 60 6.01 7.72 10.65
N VAL A 61 5.72 6.44 10.86
CA VAL A 61 6.71 5.48 11.37
C VAL A 61 7.71 5.09 10.28
N GLY A 62 7.26 4.84 9.06
CA GLY A 62 8.10 4.43 7.94
C GLY A 62 9.09 5.52 7.51
N ILE A 63 8.64 6.78 7.39
CA ILE A 63 9.54 7.89 7.06
C ILE A 63 10.56 8.11 8.19
N SER A 64 10.13 8.16 9.44
CA SER A 64 11.05 8.36 10.56
C SER A 64 12.08 7.24 10.68
N ALA A 65 11.67 5.99 10.53
CA ALA A 65 12.58 4.84 10.51
C ALA A 65 13.55 4.89 9.31
N GLY A 66 13.03 5.18 8.10
CA GLY A 66 13.84 5.27 6.89
C GLY A 66 14.88 6.39 6.95
N VAL A 67 14.50 7.56 7.42
CA VAL A 67 15.42 8.69 7.63
C VAL A 67 16.45 8.36 8.70
N ALA A 68 16.04 7.76 9.84
CA ALA A 68 16.98 7.35 10.89
C ALA A 68 18.01 6.32 10.39
N MET A 69 17.60 5.35 9.57
CA MET A 69 18.50 4.41 8.90
C MET A 69 19.46 5.12 7.94
N GLY A 70 18.95 6.08 7.17
CA GLY A 70 19.77 6.83 6.21
C GLY A 70 20.83 7.70 6.86
N LEU A 71 20.57 8.25 8.05
CA LEU A 71 21.45 9.16 8.77
C LEU A 71 22.40 8.45 9.76
N ARG A 72 22.02 7.28 10.30
CA ARG A 72 22.78 6.59 11.34
C ARG A 72 23.12 5.16 10.94
N GLN A 73 24.38 4.89 10.71
CA GLN A 73 24.89 3.58 10.31
C GLN A 73 24.54 2.47 11.33
N THR A 74 24.55 2.75 12.62
CA THR A 74 24.15 1.76 13.65
C THR A 74 22.69 1.38 13.52
N VAL A 75 21.79 2.34 13.25
CA VAL A 75 20.36 2.07 13.04
C VAL A 75 20.17 1.26 11.74
N GLU A 76 20.88 1.63 10.69
CA GLU A 76 20.88 0.92 9.40
C GLU A 76 21.20 -0.57 9.60
N TRP A 77 22.32 -0.88 10.25
CA TRP A 77 22.78 -2.26 10.43
C TRP A 77 21.76 -3.16 11.17
N ILE A 78 21.06 -2.60 12.13
CA ILE A 78 20.07 -3.35 12.92
C ILE A 78 18.73 -3.46 12.20
N THR A 79 18.28 -2.37 11.58
CA THR A 79 16.91 -2.25 11.09
C THR A 79 16.75 -2.67 9.62
N LEU A 80 17.79 -2.43 8.80
CA LEU A 80 17.75 -2.74 7.37
C LEU A 80 17.44 -4.22 7.07
N PRO A 81 18.05 -5.21 7.75
CA PRO A 81 17.73 -6.62 7.51
C PRO A 81 16.26 -6.94 7.78
N VAL A 82 15.68 -6.33 8.82
CA VAL A 82 14.27 -6.53 9.19
C VAL A 82 13.35 -6.05 8.06
N PHE A 83 13.58 -4.86 7.53
CA PHE A 83 12.76 -4.33 6.43
C PHE A 83 12.95 -5.12 5.12
N ILE A 84 14.16 -5.62 4.84
CA ILE A 84 14.40 -6.49 3.68
C ILE A 84 13.59 -7.77 3.81
N VAL A 85 13.62 -8.43 4.97
CA VAL A 85 12.84 -9.65 5.21
C VAL A 85 11.35 -9.37 5.11
N MET A 86 10.87 -8.26 5.68
CA MET A 86 9.47 -7.86 5.57
C MET A 86 9.03 -7.63 4.12
N GLN A 87 9.87 -7.07 3.27
CA GLN A 87 9.55 -6.90 1.84
C GLN A 87 9.61 -8.21 1.04
N ALA A 88 10.52 -9.11 1.41
CA ALA A 88 10.66 -10.41 0.75
C ALA A 88 9.54 -11.38 1.15
N ALA A 89 8.97 -11.22 2.34
CA ALA A 89 7.88 -12.06 2.81
C ALA A 89 6.58 -11.80 2.01
N PRO A 90 5.78 -12.82 1.70
CA PRO A 90 4.49 -12.65 1.05
C PRO A 90 3.47 -12.08 2.03
N MET A 91 3.60 -10.77 2.36
CA MET A 91 2.80 -10.08 3.38
C MET A 91 1.30 -10.25 3.15
N ALA A 92 0.85 -10.30 1.88
CA ALA A 92 -0.54 -10.54 1.55
C ALA A 92 -1.05 -11.90 2.06
N ALA A 93 -0.18 -12.91 2.18
CA ALA A 93 -0.54 -14.21 2.73
C ALA A 93 -0.75 -14.18 4.25
N LEU A 94 -0.23 -13.17 4.94
CA LEU A 94 -0.43 -12.99 6.39
C LEU A 94 -1.77 -12.31 6.74
N ILE A 95 -2.46 -11.70 5.77
CA ILE A 95 -3.74 -11.03 5.99
C ILE A 95 -4.80 -11.98 6.58
N PRO A 96 -4.98 -13.22 6.09
CA PRO A 96 -5.91 -14.17 6.70
C PRO A 96 -5.55 -14.49 8.15
N LEU A 97 -4.26 -14.61 8.47
CA LEU A 97 -3.79 -14.87 9.84
C LEU A 97 -4.11 -13.69 10.77
N VAL A 98 -3.88 -12.46 10.34
CA VAL A 98 -4.24 -11.25 11.09
C VAL A 98 -5.74 -11.19 11.33
N THR A 99 -6.54 -11.53 10.32
CA THR A 99 -8.00 -11.57 10.42
C THR A 99 -8.47 -12.67 11.37
N PHE A 100 -7.78 -13.81 11.38
CA PHE A 100 -8.09 -14.92 12.29
C PHE A 100 -7.85 -14.54 13.77
N VAL A 101 -6.75 -13.84 14.05
CA VAL A 101 -6.37 -13.44 15.42
C VAL A 101 -7.20 -12.27 15.95
N HIS A 102 -7.45 -11.25 15.12
CA HIS A 102 -8.09 -9.99 15.54
C HIS A 102 -9.58 -9.90 15.12
N GLY A 103 -10.07 -10.89 14.38
CA GLY A 103 -11.44 -10.86 13.82
C GLY A 103 -11.55 -9.99 12.58
N ILE A 104 -12.75 -9.97 11.99
CA ILE A 104 -13.09 -9.14 10.82
C ILE A 104 -13.51 -7.76 11.33
N GLY A 105 -12.58 -6.81 11.39
CA GLY A 105 -12.84 -5.47 11.93
C GLY A 105 -11.91 -4.40 11.39
N LEU A 106 -12.05 -3.20 11.92
CA LEU A 106 -11.20 -2.04 11.58
C LEU A 106 -9.73 -2.35 11.87
N THR A 107 -9.43 -2.94 13.02
CA THR A 107 -8.06 -3.26 13.46
C THR A 107 -7.33 -4.16 12.46
N SER A 108 -7.96 -5.25 12.01
CA SER A 108 -7.36 -6.17 11.03
C SER A 108 -7.07 -5.49 9.70
N LYS A 109 -7.97 -4.62 9.24
CA LYS A 109 -7.80 -3.85 8.01
C LYS A 109 -6.65 -2.85 8.14
N VAL A 110 -6.58 -2.10 9.25
CA VAL A 110 -5.49 -1.16 9.52
C VAL A 110 -4.15 -1.88 9.60
N LEU A 111 -4.08 -3.00 10.32
CA LEU A 111 -2.87 -3.82 10.40
C LEU A 111 -2.43 -4.33 9.02
N ALA A 112 -3.36 -4.80 8.20
CA ALA A 112 -3.04 -5.23 6.82
C ALA A 112 -2.44 -4.08 5.99
N VAL A 113 -3.02 -2.87 6.06
CA VAL A 113 -2.48 -1.70 5.38
C VAL A 113 -1.08 -1.37 5.88
N VAL A 114 -0.87 -1.34 7.21
CA VAL A 114 0.44 -1.04 7.81
C VAL A 114 1.49 -2.08 7.41
N MET A 115 1.17 -3.37 7.49
CA MET A 115 2.10 -4.45 7.12
C MET A 115 2.54 -4.37 5.66
N LEU A 116 1.66 -3.97 4.75
CA LEU A 116 1.97 -3.85 3.32
C LEU A 116 2.71 -2.56 2.99
N SER A 117 2.33 -1.42 3.58
CA SER A 117 2.82 -0.11 3.17
C SER A 117 4.06 0.35 3.95
N MET A 118 4.17 0.06 5.24
CA MET A 118 5.25 0.54 6.10
C MET A 118 6.66 0.12 5.62
N PRO A 119 6.93 -1.15 5.23
CA PRO A 119 8.26 -1.53 4.76
C PRO A 119 8.65 -0.81 3.47
N VAL A 120 7.68 -0.60 2.57
CA VAL A 120 7.89 0.11 1.30
C VAL A 120 8.24 1.57 1.56
N VAL A 121 7.49 2.24 2.44
CA VAL A 121 7.73 3.63 2.82
C VAL A 121 9.11 3.79 3.48
N ALA A 122 9.43 2.93 4.45
CA ALA A 122 10.71 2.98 5.17
C ALA A 122 11.90 2.80 4.23
N MET A 123 11.86 1.81 3.33
CA MET A 123 12.93 1.54 2.39
C MET A 123 13.09 2.64 1.34
N ASN A 124 12.00 3.22 0.86
CA ASN A 124 12.08 4.34 -0.08
C ASN A 124 12.64 5.60 0.60
N SER A 125 12.24 5.88 1.84
CA SER A 125 12.78 6.99 2.62
C SER A 125 14.27 6.81 2.93
N TYR A 126 14.70 5.58 3.29
CA TYR A 126 16.12 5.23 3.46
C TYR A 126 16.92 5.48 2.19
N LYS A 127 16.45 4.94 1.04
CA LYS A 127 17.11 5.13 -0.26
C LYS A 127 17.18 6.61 -0.65
N ALA A 128 16.15 7.40 -0.39
CA ALA A 128 16.11 8.81 -0.68
C ALA A 128 17.23 9.58 0.09
N VAL A 129 17.41 9.28 1.38
CA VAL A 129 18.48 9.89 2.19
C VAL A 129 19.86 9.45 1.73
N ARG A 130 20.06 8.16 1.43
CA ARG A 130 21.39 7.63 1.02
C ARG A 130 21.81 8.04 -0.39
N ASN A 131 20.86 8.33 -1.27
CA ASN A 131 21.14 8.71 -2.64
C ASN A 131 21.35 10.22 -2.85
N VAL A 132 21.39 11.02 -1.77
CA VAL A 132 21.72 12.46 -1.88
C VAL A 132 23.18 12.61 -2.33
N PRO A 133 23.47 13.28 -3.47
CA PRO A 133 24.83 13.50 -3.94
C PRO A 133 25.65 14.31 -2.93
N SER A 134 26.88 13.88 -2.67
CA SER A 134 27.80 14.57 -1.76
C SER A 134 28.07 16.04 -2.16
N SER A 135 28.04 16.34 -3.45
CA SER A 135 28.14 17.69 -3.98
C SER A 135 26.99 18.60 -3.51
N MET A 136 25.78 18.12 -3.43
CA MET A 136 24.64 18.87 -2.87
C MET A 136 24.82 19.15 -1.38
N VAL A 137 25.27 18.14 -0.62
CA VAL A 137 25.53 18.29 0.81
C VAL A 137 26.64 19.33 1.05
N ALA A 138 27.74 19.28 0.27
CA ALA A 138 28.81 20.23 0.35
C ALA A 138 28.37 21.66 -0.03
N MET A 139 27.54 21.80 -1.06
CA MET A 139 26.98 23.09 -1.45
C MET A 139 26.08 23.67 -0.32
N CYS A 140 25.21 22.91 0.25
CA CYS A 140 24.37 23.35 1.38
C CYS A 140 25.23 23.77 2.59
N ALA A 141 26.29 23.00 2.91
CA ALA A 141 27.21 23.33 3.99
C ALA A 141 27.95 24.66 3.76
N SER A 142 28.37 24.93 2.52
CA SER A 142 29.02 26.19 2.18
C SER A 142 28.10 27.42 2.31
N TYR A 143 26.85 27.28 1.94
CA TYR A 143 25.85 28.36 2.11
C TYR A 143 25.42 28.55 3.56
N ALA A 144 25.35 27.49 4.34
CA ALA A 144 24.96 27.55 5.76
C ALA A 144 26.10 28.11 6.66
N GLY A 145 27.27 28.37 6.15
CA GLY A 145 28.42 28.92 6.93
C GLY A 145 28.97 27.94 7.96
N VAL A 146 28.60 26.67 7.89
CA VAL A 146 29.12 25.62 8.78
C VAL A 146 30.53 25.24 8.29
N ARG A 147 31.54 25.81 8.92
CA ARG A 147 32.92 25.34 8.76
C ARG A 147 33.08 24.05 9.57
N HIS A 148 33.43 22.97 8.89
CA HIS A 148 33.96 21.76 9.52
C HIS A 148 35.40 22.00 9.98
#